data_fb288ad21516383bdeef03b144795d71
#
_entry.id   fb288ad21516383bdeef03b144795d71
#
_cell.length_a   1.000
_cell.length_b   1.000
_cell.length_c   1.000
_cell.angle_alpha   90.00
_cell.angle_beta   90.00
_cell.angle_gamma   90.00
#
_symmetry.space_group_name_H-M   'P 1'
#
loop_
_entity.id
_entity.type
_entity.pdbx_description
1 polymer ?
#
loop_
_entity_poly.entity_id
_entity_poly.type
_entity_poly.pdbx_seq_one_letter_code
_entity_poly.pdbx_strand_id
1 'polypeptide(L)'
;GGGGREPRAPAIRDSCNVYMYNVGYNLACSKNGSYNSTYGTNILKKYSDMLGLSTKTGIEIEEGTPGASSQNAIASAIGQGNHRYSTLNLARYVTTLATSGTCYNLTLIDKITDYDGNVIMENHAEVNNQVELSSDIWNTIHTGMNLAAGTYSAFLPLKMPIAAKTGTAQERTTDPDHATLISYAPYDNPQYCMAVRIQNGYASGNAVTLGSEIYKMLFNIND
;
A
#
# COMPACT_ATOMS: atom_id res chain seq x y z
N GLY A 1 34.88 6.36 -2.27
CA GLY A 1 33.97 6.00 -1.23
C GLY A 1 32.93 5.05 -1.79
N GLY A 2 32.94 3.77 -1.38
CA GLY A 2 31.98 2.77 -1.82
C GLY A 2 30.60 3.08 -1.29
N GLY A 3 29.70 3.50 -2.14
CA GLY A 3 28.29 3.52 -1.86
C GLY A 3 27.77 2.10 -1.78
N GLY A 4 27.81 1.53 -0.57
CA GLY A 4 27.14 0.25 -0.29
C GLY A 4 25.68 0.39 -0.69
N ARG A 5 25.22 -0.46 -1.62
CA ARG A 5 23.78 -0.60 -1.88
C ARG A 5 23.14 -1.09 -0.59
N GLU A 6 22.40 -0.21 0.10
CA GLU A 6 21.55 -0.69 1.19
C GLU A 6 20.65 -1.81 0.64
N PRO A 7 20.54 -2.94 1.36
CA PRO A 7 19.65 -4.01 0.94
C PRO A 7 18.22 -3.45 0.82
N ARG A 8 17.53 -3.76 -0.27
CA ARG A 8 16.21 -3.18 -0.60
C ARG A 8 15.14 -3.41 0.49
N ALA A 9 15.12 -4.62 1.05
CA ALA A 9 14.16 -4.96 2.11
C ALA A 9 14.37 -4.14 3.41
N PRO A 10 15.59 -3.96 3.95
CA PRO A 10 15.85 -3.00 5.02
C PRO A 10 15.44 -1.57 4.72
N ALA A 11 15.60 -1.09 3.47
CA ALA A 11 15.15 0.25 3.12
C ALA A 11 13.62 0.42 3.24
N ILE A 12 12.85 -0.63 2.96
CA ILE A 12 11.40 -0.66 3.21
C ILE A 12 11.11 -0.69 4.70
N ARG A 13 11.79 -1.57 5.46
CA ARG A 13 11.65 -1.66 6.92
C ARG A 13 11.82 -0.31 7.60
N ASP A 14 12.91 0.35 7.30
CA ASP A 14 13.33 1.57 7.99
C ASP A 14 12.70 2.85 7.41
N SER A 15 11.81 2.71 6.40
CA SER A 15 11.25 3.87 5.68
C SER A 15 12.34 4.84 5.21
N CYS A 16 13.43 4.32 4.64
CA CYS A 16 14.62 5.09 4.33
C CYS A 16 14.36 6.11 3.22
N ASN A 17 14.12 7.36 3.60
CA ASN A 17 13.87 8.46 2.65
C ASN A 17 15.04 8.66 1.70
N VAL A 18 16.29 8.56 2.19
CA VAL A 18 17.49 8.71 1.35
C VAL A 18 17.52 7.67 0.23
N TYR A 19 17.17 6.42 0.55
CA TYR A 19 17.04 5.36 -0.46
C TYR A 19 15.97 5.71 -1.50
N MET A 20 14.78 6.10 -1.05
CA MET A 20 13.67 6.42 -1.95
C MET A 20 13.90 7.70 -2.75
N TYR A 21 14.60 8.71 -2.21
CA TYR A 21 15.05 9.87 -2.99
C TYR A 21 15.96 9.46 -4.14
N ASN A 22 16.91 8.55 -3.89
CA ASN A 22 17.78 8.01 -4.93
C ASN A 22 16.98 7.23 -5.99
N VAL A 23 15.94 6.47 -5.57
CA VAL A 23 15.04 5.81 -6.52
C VAL A 23 14.34 6.84 -7.39
N GLY A 24 13.72 7.87 -6.80
CA GLY A 24 13.03 8.94 -7.54
C GLY A 24 13.95 9.70 -8.48
N TYR A 25 15.17 10.00 -8.03
CA TYR A 25 16.20 10.62 -8.86
C TYR A 25 16.58 9.73 -10.05
N ASN A 26 16.89 8.47 -9.80
CA ASN A 26 17.31 7.53 -10.85
C ASN A 26 16.19 7.26 -11.87
N LEU A 27 14.93 7.21 -11.43
CA LEU A 27 13.78 7.11 -12.34
C LEU A 27 13.63 8.33 -13.24
N ALA A 28 14.06 9.50 -12.76
CA ALA A 28 14.02 10.75 -13.52
C ALA A 28 15.25 10.96 -14.44
N CYS A 29 16.28 10.14 -14.30
CA CYS A 29 17.48 10.24 -15.13
C CYS A 29 17.34 9.39 -16.40
N SER A 30 17.64 9.99 -17.53
CA SER A 30 17.80 9.29 -18.80
C SER A 30 19.12 8.52 -18.87
N LYS A 31 19.28 7.65 -19.87
CA LYS A 31 20.52 6.86 -20.06
C LYS A 31 21.79 7.72 -20.21
N ASN A 32 21.67 8.95 -20.66
CA ASN A 32 22.77 9.90 -20.78
C ASN A 32 22.97 10.78 -19.53
N GLY A 33 22.26 10.50 -18.44
CA GLY A 33 22.38 11.18 -17.16
C GLY A 33 21.57 12.48 -17.02
N SER A 34 20.81 12.89 -18.05
CA SER A 34 19.97 14.09 -17.96
C SER A 34 18.76 13.83 -17.06
N TYR A 35 18.54 14.71 -16.07
CA TYR A 35 17.43 14.66 -15.15
C TYR A 35 16.16 15.27 -15.78
N ASN A 36 15.04 14.55 -15.70
CA ASN A 36 13.71 15.03 -16.10
C ASN A 36 12.66 14.51 -15.11
N SER A 37 12.14 15.40 -14.26
CA SER A 37 11.16 15.05 -13.22
C SER A 37 9.88 14.46 -13.82
N THR A 38 9.39 14.98 -14.94
CA THR A 38 8.19 14.47 -15.62
C THR A 38 8.36 13.03 -16.08
N TYR A 39 9.57 12.69 -16.59
CA TYR A 39 9.87 11.32 -16.96
C TYR A 39 9.81 10.38 -15.75
N GLY A 40 10.39 10.79 -14.63
CA GLY A 40 10.35 10.01 -13.38
C GLY A 40 8.94 9.84 -12.83
N THR A 41 8.12 10.90 -12.78
CA THR A 41 6.73 10.81 -12.33
C THR A 41 5.87 9.96 -13.24
N ASN A 42 6.11 9.95 -14.56
CA ASN A 42 5.39 9.07 -15.48
C ASN A 42 5.71 7.59 -15.22
N ILE A 43 6.95 7.26 -14.85
CA ILE A 43 7.32 5.90 -14.45
C ILE A 43 6.61 5.52 -13.15
N LEU A 44 6.63 6.39 -12.13
CA LEU A 44 5.91 6.16 -10.87
C LEU A 44 4.41 5.96 -11.12
N LYS A 45 3.81 6.81 -11.97
CA LYS A 45 2.40 6.68 -12.36
C LYS A 45 2.13 5.33 -13.02
N LYS A 46 2.97 4.89 -13.96
CA LYS A 46 2.83 3.59 -14.62
C LYS A 46 2.71 2.45 -13.61
N TYR A 47 3.62 2.38 -12.63
CA TYR A 47 3.57 1.36 -11.60
C TYR A 47 2.39 1.53 -10.65
N SER A 48 2.02 2.77 -10.33
CA SER A 48 0.85 3.09 -9.53
C SER A 48 -0.45 2.61 -10.20
N ASP A 49 -0.59 2.81 -11.51
CA ASP A 49 -1.72 2.31 -12.29
C ASP A 49 -1.72 0.77 -12.32
N MET A 50 -0.57 0.15 -12.63
CA MET A 50 -0.43 -1.31 -12.71
C MET A 50 -0.79 -2.00 -11.39
N LEU A 51 -0.38 -1.43 -10.27
CA LEU A 51 -0.65 -1.96 -8.93
C LEU A 51 -2.03 -1.57 -8.39
N GLY A 52 -2.87 -0.93 -9.18
CA GLY A 52 -4.24 -0.59 -8.83
C GLY A 52 -4.40 0.61 -7.90
N LEU A 53 -3.31 1.37 -7.63
CA LEU A 53 -3.33 2.47 -6.67
C LEU A 53 -3.94 3.76 -7.26
N SER A 54 -3.70 4.06 -8.55
CA SER A 54 -4.13 5.32 -9.19
C SER A 54 -5.23 5.14 -10.25
N THR A 55 -5.98 4.06 -10.17
CA THR A 55 -7.17 3.80 -10.99
C THR A 55 -8.39 3.58 -10.11
N LYS A 56 -9.59 3.79 -10.64
CA LYS A 56 -10.84 3.47 -9.93
C LYS A 56 -10.89 1.99 -9.57
N THR A 57 -11.49 1.67 -8.43
CA THR A 57 -11.48 0.30 -7.88
C THR A 57 -12.55 -0.59 -8.49
N GLY A 58 -13.57 0.00 -9.12
CA GLY A 58 -14.72 -0.72 -9.67
C GLY A 58 -15.81 -1.03 -8.66
N ILE A 59 -15.66 -0.56 -7.42
CA ILE A 59 -16.67 -0.75 -6.36
C ILE A 59 -17.99 -0.07 -6.72
N GLU A 60 -19.12 -0.59 -6.25
CA GLU A 60 -20.47 -0.17 -6.64
C GLU A 60 -20.91 1.21 -6.12
N ILE A 61 -20.11 1.81 -5.24
CA ILE A 61 -20.36 3.17 -4.73
C ILE A 61 -19.58 4.22 -5.52
N GLU A 62 -19.96 5.48 -5.40
CA GLU A 62 -19.26 6.59 -6.06
C GLU A 62 -17.82 6.71 -5.56
N GLU A 63 -16.88 6.73 -6.48
CA GLU A 63 -15.46 6.92 -6.21
C GLU A 63 -14.97 8.26 -6.75
N GLY A 64 -14.18 8.96 -5.95
CA GLY A 64 -13.36 10.08 -6.44
C GLY A 64 -12.38 9.61 -7.51
N THR A 65 -11.80 10.56 -8.25
CA THR A 65 -10.77 10.23 -9.26
C THR A 65 -9.41 10.12 -8.57
N PRO A 66 -8.83 8.90 -8.45
CA PRO A 66 -7.48 8.74 -7.91
C PRO A 66 -6.43 9.25 -8.89
N GLY A 67 -5.25 9.57 -8.37
CA GLY A 67 -4.16 10.04 -9.23
C GLY A 67 -2.79 9.96 -8.59
N ALA A 68 -1.81 9.47 -9.35
CA ALA A 68 -0.42 9.57 -8.98
C ALA A 68 0.10 11.01 -9.14
N SER A 69 1.08 11.38 -8.33
CA SER A 69 1.70 12.70 -8.41
C SER A 69 2.35 12.94 -9.78
N SER A 70 2.15 14.13 -10.30
CA SER A 70 2.81 14.67 -11.49
C SER A 70 3.92 15.68 -11.15
N GLN A 71 4.15 15.92 -9.87
CA GLN A 71 5.14 16.88 -9.37
C GLN A 71 6.37 16.16 -8.87
N ASN A 72 7.52 16.76 -9.00
CA ASN A 72 8.81 16.36 -8.42
C ASN A 72 8.98 14.83 -8.14
N ALA A 73 9.64 14.13 -9.06
CA ALA A 73 9.81 12.67 -8.97
C ALA A 73 10.46 12.20 -7.66
N ILE A 74 11.38 12.99 -7.11
CA ILE A 74 12.11 12.65 -5.88
C ILE A 74 11.14 12.69 -4.68
N ALA A 75 10.37 13.78 -4.53
CA ALA A 75 9.37 13.91 -3.48
C ALA A 75 8.23 12.88 -3.66
N SER A 76 7.80 12.64 -4.89
CA SER A 76 6.75 11.65 -5.19
C SER A 76 7.16 10.22 -4.82
N ALA A 77 8.45 9.88 -4.89
CA ALA A 77 8.96 8.56 -4.52
C ALA A 77 8.86 8.24 -3.02
N ILE A 78 8.71 9.25 -2.16
CA ILE A 78 8.44 9.09 -0.71
C ILE A 78 6.95 9.30 -0.36
N GLY A 79 6.09 9.44 -1.35
CA GLY A 79 4.65 9.65 -1.15
C GLY A 79 4.24 11.11 -0.94
N GLN A 80 5.16 12.06 -1.09
CA GLN A 80 4.86 13.50 -1.09
C GLN A 80 4.49 13.99 -2.50
N GLY A 81 3.93 15.16 -2.61
CA GLY A 81 3.46 15.75 -3.88
C GLY A 81 1.94 15.80 -3.94
N ASN A 82 1.38 15.77 -5.15
CA ASN A 82 -0.07 15.89 -5.36
C ASN A 82 -0.77 14.54 -5.60
N HIS A 83 -0.33 13.49 -4.92
CA HIS A 83 -1.03 12.20 -4.92
C HIS A 83 -2.44 12.32 -4.35
N ARG A 84 -3.38 11.58 -4.94
CA ARG A 84 -4.78 11.50 -4.49
C ARG A 84 -5.22 10.05 -4.50
N TYR A 85 -5.20 9.41 -3.35
CA TYR A 85 -5.60 8.02 -3.16
C TYR A 85 -6.64 7.94 -2.05
N SER A 86 -7.73 7.22 -2.31
CA SER A 86 -8.68 6.86 -1.26
C SER A 86 -8.17 5.68 -0.43
N THR A 87 -8.79 5.44 0.72
CA THR A 87 -8.51 4.23 1.52
C THR A 87 -8.83 2.96 0.73
N LEU A 88 -9.83 2.99 -0.16
CA LEU A 88 -10.13 1.88 -1.07
C LEU A 88 -8.98 1.60 -2.05
N ASN A 89 -8.37 2.64 -2.62
CA ASN A 89 -7.20 2.47 -3.47
C ASN A 89 -6.04 1.81 -2.71
N LEU A 90 -5.81 2.21 -1.44
CA LEU A 90 -4.79 1.60 -0.59
C LEU A 90 -5.12 0.15 -0.26
N ALA A 91 -6.40 -0.18 0.00
CA ALA A 91 -6.85 -1.55 0.25
C ALA A 91 -6.62 -2.44 -0.97
N ARG A 92 -7.01 -1.99 -2.18
CA ARG A 92 -6.75 -2.71 -3.42
C ARG A 92 -5.24 -2.87 -3.67
N TYR A 93 -4.47 -1.81 -3.46
CA TYR A 93 -3.03 -1.84 -3.62
C TYR A 93 -2.37 -2.88 -2.71
N VAL A 94 -2.71 -2.90 -1.42
CA VAL A 94 -2.14 -3.89 -0.50
C VAL A 94 -2.58 -5.30 -0.82
N THR A 95 -3.80 -5.50 -1.35
CA THR A 95 -4.25 -6.81 -1.85
C THR A 95 -3.42 -7.26 -3.06
N THR A 96 -3.12 -6.34 -3.98
CA THR A 96 -2.24 -6.61 -5.12
C THR A 96 -0.82 -6.99 -4.67
N LEU A 97 -0.31 -6.36 -3.61
CA LEU A 97 0.97 -6.76 -3.02
C LEU A 97 0.88 -8.15 -2.38
N ALA A 98 -0.11 -8.39 -1.54
CA ALA A 98 -0.29 -9.66 -0.82
C ALA A 98 -0.42 -10.88 -1.75
N THR A 99 -1.03 -10.67 -2.92
CA THR A 99 -1.23 -11.72 -3.95
C THR A 99 -0.10 -11.79 -4.98
N SER A 100 1.01 -11.08 -4.76
CA SER A 100 2.14 -11.02 -5.71
C SER A 100 1.72 -10.62 -7.13
N GLY A 101 0.84 -9.61 -7.23
CA GLY A 101 0.52 -8.95 -8.50
C GLY A 101 -0.91 -9.12 -9.02
N THR A 102 -1.76 -9.92 -8.39
CA THR A 102 -3.16 -10.01 -8.81
C THR A 102 -3.94 -8.80 -8.30
N CYS A 103 -4.30 -7.90 -9.20
CA CYS A 103 -5.11 -6.72 -8.91
C CYS A 103 -6.57 -7.00 -9.23
N TYR A 104 -7.44 -6.94 -8.23
CA TYR A 104 -8.88 -7.21 -8.37
C TYR A 104 -9.69 -5.92 -8.53
N ASN A 105 -10.85 -6.03 -9.18
CA ASN A 105 -11.94 -5.09 -8.97
C ASN A 105 -12.50 -5.32 -7.57
N LEU A 106 -12.83 -4.23 -6.87
CA LEU A 106 -13.44 -4.34 -5.54
C LEU A 106 -14.96 -4.41 -5.66
N THR A 107 -15.58 -5.09 -4.72
CA THR A 107 -17.03 -5.20 -4.58
C THR A 107 -17.43 -5.19 -3.11
N LEU A 108 -18.59 -4.64 -2.80
CA LEU A 108 -19.26 -4.73 -1.49
C LEU A 108 -20.34 -5.81 -1.46
N ILE A 109 -20.69 -6.33 -2.66
CA ILE A 109 -21.79 -7.29 -2.80
C ILE A 109 -21.17 -8.68 -2.88
N ASP A 110 -21.44 -9.52 -1.89
CA ASP A 110 -21.13 -10.93 -1.91
C ASP A 110 -22.18 -11.71 -2.71
N LYS A 111 -23.44 -11.55 -2.34
CA LYS A 111 -24.57 -12.21 -3.02
C LYS A 111 -25.86 -11.42 -2.86
N ILE A 112 -26.79 -11.65 -3.76
CA ILE A 112 -28.18 -11.18 -3.67
C ILE A 112 -29.08 -12.40 -3.53
N THR A 113 -29.98 -12.37 -2.55
CA THR A 113 -30.97 -13.42 -2.33
C THR A 113 -32.40 -12.88 -2.49
N ASP A 114 -33.34 -13.75 -2.83
CA ASP A 114 -34.76 -13.44 -2.72
C ASP A 114 -35.21 -13.45 -1.25
N TYR A 115 -36.50 -13.20 -1.02
CA TYR A 115 -37.10 -13.17 0.33
C TYR A 115 -37.02 -14.54 1.03
N ASP A 116 -37.05 -15.64 0.29
CA ASP A 116 -36.98 -17.00 0.77
C ASP A 116 -35.54 -17.49 1.03
N GLY A 117 -34.54 -16.64 0.73
CA GLY A 117 -33.13 -16.94 0.93
C GLY A 117 -32.46 -17.65 -0.25
N ASN A 118 -33.17 -17.85 -1.38
CA ASN A 118 -32.54 -18.42 -2.58
C ASN A 118 -31.59 -17.40 -3.23
N VAL A 119 -30.42 -17.86 -3.63
CA VAL A 119 -29.42 -17.01 -4.28
C VAL A 119 -29.90 -16.63 -5.69
N ILE A 120 -30.09 -15.33 -5.93
CA ILE A 120 -30.40 -14.76 -7.24
C ILE A 120 -29.12 -14.46 -8.01
N MET A 121 -28.11 -13.94 -7.29
CA MET A 121 -26.82 -13.59 -7.85
C MET A 121 -25.74 -13.83 -6.78
N GLU A 122 -24.64 -14.42 -7.18
CA GLU A 122 -23.43 -14.56 -6.39
C GLU A 122 -22.29 -13.82 -7.11
N ASN A 123 -21.55 -13.05 -6.36
CA ASN A 123 -20.43 -12.31 -6.92
C ASN A 123 -19.16 -13.17 -6.84
N HIS A 124 -18.28 -12.98 -7.81
CA HIS A 124 -17.01 -13.68 -7.86
C HIS A 124 -15.87 -12.67 -8.02
N ALA A 125 -14.70 -13.02 -7.48
CA ALA A 125 -13.53 -12.16 -7.60
C ALA A 125 -13.16 -11.94 -9.08
N GLU A 126 -13.16 -10.69 -9.51
CA GLU A 126 -12.82 -10.29 -10.88
C GLU A 126 -11.41 -9.71 -10.90
N VAL A 127 -10.53 -10.32 -11.69
CA VAL A 127 -9.16 -9.83 -11.89
C VAL A 127 -9.20 -8.67 -12.88
N ASN A 128 -8.80 -7.49 -12.40
CA ASN A 128 -8.66 -6.29 -13.22
C ASN A 128 -7.33 -6.30 -14.00
N ASN A 129 -6.24 -6.70 -13.33
CA ASN A 129 -4.91 -6.71 -13.92
C ASN A 129 -4.00 -7.72 -13.21
N GLN A 130 -3.02 -8.25 -13.93
CA GLN A 130 -1.96 -9.10 -13.40
C GLN A 130 -0.62 -8.41 -13.59
N VAL A 131 0.08 -8.14 -12.50
CA VAL A 131 1.39 -7.49 -12.51
C VAL A 131 2.49 -8.53 -12.48
N GLU A 132 3.20 -8.67 -13.58
CA GLU A 132 4.31 -9.60 -13.69
C GLU A 132 5.62 -8.93 -13.26
N LEU A 133 6.13 -9.30 -12.10
CA LEU A 133 7.47 -8.98 -11.61
C LEU A 133 8.21 -10.27 -11.26
N SER A 134 9.54 -10.23 -11.24
CA SER A 134 10.31 -11.40 -10.82
C SER A 134 10.03 -11.76 -9.36
N SER A 135 10.16 -13.05 -9.04
CA SER A 135 10.03 -13.55 -7.66
C SER A 135 10.94 -12.81 -6.67
N ASP A 136 12.14 -12.42 -7.09
CA ASP A 136 13.08 -11.68 -6.25
C ASP A 136 12.54 -10.28 -5.85
N ILE A 137 11.80 -9.63 -6.78
CA ILE A 137 11.18 -8.33 -6.48
C ILE A 137 10.04 -8.52 -5.49
N TRP A 138 9.15 -9.49 -5.72
CA TRP A 138 8.06 -9.80 -4.80
C TRP A 138 8.60 -10.18 -3.42
N ASN A 139 9.56 -11.09 -3.35
CA ASN A 139 10.19 -11.49 -2.10
C ASN A 139 10.83 -10.30 -1.35
N THR A 140 11.44 -9.37 -2.09
CA THR A 140 12.01 -8.15 -1.48
C THR A 140 10.93 -7.28 -0.85
N ILE A 141 9.79 -7.10 -1.53
CA ILE A 141 8.66 -6.31 -1.03
C ILE A 141 8.05 -6.99 0.21
N HIS A 142 7.71 -8.26 0.10
CA HIS A 142 7.12 -9.03 1.20
C HIS A 142 8.03 -9.05 2.42
N THR A 143 9.32 -9.38 2.24
CA THR A 143 10.30 -9.38 3.33
C THR A 143 10.43 -8.00 3.97
N GLY A 144 10.50 -6.94 3.16
CA GLY A 144 10.60 -5.57 3.66
C GLY A 144 9.38 -5.16 4.51
N MET A 145 8.17 -5.52 4.08
CA MET A 145 6.94 -5.26 4.81
C MET A 145 6.81 -6.10 6.09
N ASN A 146 7.25 -7.37 6.06
CA ASN A 146 7.27 -8.23 7.25
C ASN A 146 8.27 -7.72 8.29
N LEU A 147 9.48 -7.36 7.86
CA LEU A 147 10.48 -6.74 8.74
C LEU A 147 9.98 -5.43 9.35
N ALA A 148 9.25 -4.60 8.58
CA ALA A 148 8.68 -3.37 9.09
C ALA A 148 7.62 -3.66 10.17
N ALA A 149 6.71 -4.60 9.92
CA ALA A 149 5.69 -5.00 10.89
C ALA A 149 6.30 -5.48 12.21
N GLY A 150 7.43 -6.19 12.18
CA GLY A 150 8.17 -6.64 13.35
C GLY A 150 8.71 -5.50 14.23
N THR A 151 8.80 -4.27 13.73
CA THR A 151 9.18 -3.09 14.51
C THR A 151 8.01 -2.41 15.20
N TYR A 152 6.78 -2.79 14.90
CA TYR A 152 5.57 -2.15 15.43
C TYR A 152 5.12 -2.84 16.71
N SER A 153 5.36 -2.18 17.85
CA SER A 153 5.09 -2.74 19.18
C SER A 153 3.64 -3.20 19.37
N ALA A 154 2.66 -2.52 18.74
CA ALA A 154 1.26 -2.90 18.84
C ALA A 154 0.92 -4.22 18.11
N PHE A 155 1.77 -4.69 17.18
CA PHE A 155 1.57 -5.99 16.53
C PHE A 155 2.21 -7.17 17.28
N LEU A 156 3.15 -6.91 18.19
CA LEU A 156 3.83 -7.97 18.92
C LEU A 156 2.91 -8.91 19.72
N PRO A 157 1.83 -8.40 20.40
CA PRO A 157 0.91 -9.24 21.13
C PRO A 157 0.11 -10.22 20.26
N LEU A 158 -0.04 -9.93 18.95
CA LEU A 158 -0.81 -10.77 18.04
C LEU A 158 -0.18 -12.14 17.79
N LYS A 159 1.12 -12.29 18.04
CA LYS A 159 1.88 -13.55 17.93
C LYS A 159 1.72 -14.26 16.58
N MET A 160 1.42 -13.52 15.52
CA MET A 160 1.37 -14.02 14.15
C MET A 160 2.23 -13.15 13.23
N PRO A 161 2.79 -13.72 12.16
CA PRO A 161 3.56 -12.95 11.19
C PRO A 161 2.61 -12.04 10.38
N ILE A 162 2.96 -10.77 10.29
CA ILE A 162 2.22 -9.72 9.56
C ILE A 162 3.18 -9.04 8.59
N ALA A 163 2.69 -8.62 7.46
CA ALA A 163 3.37 -7.68 6.59
C ALA A 163 2.66 -6.33 6.64
N ALA A 164 3.41 -5.24 6.84
CA ALA A 164 2.82 -3.92 6.99
C ALA A 164 3.77 -2.80 6.55
N LYS A 165 3.17 -1.66 6.21
CA LYS A 165 3.92 -0.42 6.02
C LYS A 165 3.08 0.76 6.48
N THR A 166 3.71 1.60 7.30
CA THR A 166 3.12 2.85 7.77
C THR A 166 3.46 4.01 6.86
N GLY A 167 2.61 5.03 6.90
CA GLY A 167 2.86 6.33 6.30
C GLY A 167 2.40 7.44 7.23
N THR A 168 3.15 8.52 7.25
CA THR A 168 2.79 9.78 7.89
C THR A 168 2.77 10.82 6.79
N ALA A 169 1.60 11.33 6.45
CA ALA A 169 1.41 12.23 5.32
C ALA A 169 1.01 13.62 5.82
N GLN A 170 1.83 14.61 5.50
CA GLN A 170 1.52 16.01 5.75
C GLN A 170 0.72 16.56 4.57
N GLU A 171 -0.49 17.02 4.83
CA GLU A 171 -1.32 17.70 3.83
C GLU A 171 -1.17 19.23 3.91
N ARG A 172 -1.13 19.76 5.12
CA ARG A 172 -0.91 21.17 5.40
C ARG A 172 0.08 21.34 6.55
N THR A 173 0.87 22.39 6.51
CA THR A 173 1.84 22.69 7.58
C THR A 173 1.19 23.14 8.89
N THR A 174 -0.09 23.52 8.85
CA THR A 174 -0.88 23.99 10.01
C THR A 174 -1.63 22.87 10.71
N ASP A 175 -1.83 21.74 10.05
CA ASP A 175 -2.66 20.65 10.55
C ASP A 175 -1.77 19.46 10.95
N PRO A 176 -2.20 18.64 11.92
CA PRO A 176 -1.49 17.40 12.23
C PRO A 176 -1.44 16.45 11.02
N ASP A 177 -0.35 15.69 10.94
CA ASP A 177 -0.16 14.70 9.88
C ASP A 177 -1.24 13.60 9.91
N HIS A 178 -1.55 13.05 8.76
CA HIS A 178 -2.41 11.88 8.65
C HIS A 178 -1.62 10.62 9.00
N ALA A 179 -2.21 9.75 9.83
CA ALA A 179 -1.66 8.44 10.13
C ALA A 179 -2.24 7.40 9.16
N THR A 180 -1.37 6.65 8.48
CA THR A 180 -1.78 5.60 7.54
C THR A 180 -1.07 4.29 7.81
N LEU A 181 -1.76 3.20 7.50
CA LEU A 181 -1.24 1.84 7.54
C LEU A 181 -1.81 1.06 6.35
N ILE A 182 -0.96 0.29 5.68
CA ILE A 182 -1.37 -0.83 4.85
C ILE A 182 -0.77 -2.10 5.43
N SER A 183 -1.52 -3.18 5.45
CA SER A 183 -1.04 -4.46 5.99
C SER A 183 -1.82 -5.64 5.43
N TYR A 184 -1.22 -6.83 5.54
CA TYR A 184 -1.91 -8.09 5.31
C TYR A 184 -1.44 -9.13 6.34
N ALA A 185 -2.33 -10.04 6.68
CA ALA A 185 -2.10 -11.09 7.66
C ALA A 185 -2.92 -12.36 7.36
N PRO A 186 -2.40 -13.57 7.72
CA PRO A 186 -1.01 -13.84 8.08
C PRO A 186 -0.03 -13.58 6.92
N TYR A 187 1.24 -13.35 7.22
CA TYR A 187 2.27 -13.08 6.20
C TYR A 187 2.43 -14.20 5.17
N ASP A 188 2.47 -15.45 5.66
CA ASP A 188 2.75 -16.62 4.80
C ASP A 188 1.52 -17.09 4.00
N ASN A 189 0.31 -16.77 4.47
CA ASN A 189 -0.94 -17.11 3.81
C ASN A 189 -1.99 -16.01 4.05
N PRO A 190 -1.93 -14.90 3.31
CA PRO A 190 -2.80 -13.74 3.54
C PRO A 190 -4.29 -14.07 3.47
N GLN A 191 -5.01 -13.82 4.55
CA GLN A 191 -6.46 -13.96 4.64
C GLN A 191 -7.16 -12.61 4.63
N TYR A 192 -6.52 -11.60 5.23
CA TYR A 192 -7.03 -10.25 5.29
C TYR A 192 -5.99 -9.24 4.84
N CYS A 193 -6.43 -8.31 4.02
CA CYS A 193 -5.69 -7.11 3.66
C CYS A 193 -6.38 -5.91 4.29
N MET A 194 -5.61 -4.96 4.81
CA MET A 194 -6.13 -3.82 5.55
C MET A 194 -5.49 -2.54 5.09
N ALA A 195 -6.29 -1.50 4.93
CA ALA A 195 -5.83 -0.13 4.83
C ALA A 195 -6.52 0.73 5.89
N VAL A 196 -5.74 1.46 6.66
CA VAL A 196 -6.22 2.39 7.70
C VAL A 196 -5.73 3.78 7.37
N ARG A 197 -6.62 4.77 7.45
CA ARG A 197 -6.27 6.18 7.44
C ARG A 197 -6.99 6.89 8.59
N ILE A 198 -6.22 7.55 9.43
CA ILE A 198 -6.74 8.44 10.49
C ILE A 198 -6.38 9.86 10.07
N GLN A 199 -7.40 10.63 9.70
CA GLN A 199 -7.22 12.04 9.37
C GLN A 199 -6.73 12.79 10.60
N ASN A 200 -5.69 13.61 10.44
CA ASN A 200 -5.06 14.34 11.54
C ASN A 200 -4.67 13.43 12.72
N GLY A 201 -4.22 12.22 12.39
CA GLY A 201 -3.91 11.17 13.36
C GLY A 201 -2.55 11.32 14.06
N TYR A 202 -1.85 12.40 13.85
CA TYR A 202 -0.55 12.80 14.42
C TYR A 202 0.61 11.87 14.02
N ALA A 203 0.55 10.61 14.40
CA ALA A 203 1.63 9.66 14.18
C ALA A 203 1.11 8.34 13.62
N SER A 204 1.87 7.74 12.71
CA SER A 204 1.49 6.46 12.09
C SER A 204 1.29 5.32 13.09
N GLY A 205 1.88 5.39 14.28
CA GLY A 205 1.65 4.43 15.37
C GLY A 205 0.18 4.31 15.77
N ASN A 206 -0.61 5.38 15.67
CA ASN A 206 -2.04 5.34 15.95
C ASN A 206 -2.82 4.46 14.94
N ALA A 207 -2.41 4.49 13.67
CA ALA A 207 -2.98 3.59 12.65
C ALA A 207 -2.57 2.13 12.90
N VAL A 208 -1.35 1.88 13.40
CA VAL A 208 -0.90 0.53 13.78
C VAL A 208 -1.69 0.00 14.98
N THR A 209 -1.92 0.82 15.99
CA THR A 209 -2.73 0.44 17.16
C THR A 209 -4.16 0.05 16.74
N LEU A 210 -4.80 0.89 15.92
CA LEU A 210 -6.12 0.56 15.39
C LEU A 210 -6.10 -0.73 14.54
N GLY A 211 -5.10 -0.89 13.69
CA GLY A 211 -4.92 -2.11 12.88
C GLY A 211 -4.72 -3.37 13.73
N SER A 212 -4.01 -3.25 14.87
CA SER A 212 -3.85 -4.35 15.84
C SER A 212 -5.19 -4.78 16.44
N GLU A 213 -6.01 -3.83 16.88
CA GLU A 213 -7.33 -4.15 17.43
C GLU A 213 -8.25 -4.80 16.40
N ILE A 214 -8.21 -4.34 15.15
CA ILE A 214 -8.96 -4.97 14.04
C ILE A 214 -8.49 -6.42 13.84
N TYR A 215 -7.17 -6.68 13.82
CA TYR A 215 -6.68 -8.06 13.69
C TYR A 215 -7.05 -8.94 14.87
N LYS A 216 -7.06 -8.43 16.11
CA LYS A 216 -7.58 -9.19 17.26
C LYS A 216 -9.00 -9.66 17.01
N MET A 217 -9.87 -8.79 16.51
CA MET A 217 -11.26 -9.13 16.19
C MET A 217 -11.35 -10.16 15.05
N LEU A 218 -10.63 -9.95 13.96
CA LEU A 218 -10.70 -10.82 12.76
C LEU A 218 -10.17 -12.23 13.02
N PHE A 219 -9.16 -12.37 13.87
CA PHE A 219 -8.53 -13.65 14.20
C PHE A 219 -8.98 -14.22 15.56
N ASN A 220 -9.96 -13.58 16.22
CA ASN A 220 -10.45 -13.98 17.54
C ASN A 220 -9.34 -14.13 18.60
N ILE A 221 -8.37 -13.20 18.58
CA ILE A 221 -7.27 -13.16 19.54
C ILE A 221 -7.77 -12.43 20.79
N ASN A 222 -7.83 -13.15 21.91
CA ASN A 222 -8.16 -12.57 23.21
C ASN A 222 -6.89 -11.95 23.84
N ASP A 223 -7.08 -10.91 24.65
CA ASP A 223 -6.00 -10.24 25.39
C ASP A 223 -5.37 -11.13 26.45
#